data_0c4564ccc3257cc4071d9d8218ccbc37
#
_entry.id   0c4564ccc3257cc4071d9d8218ccbc37
#
_cell.length_a   1.000
_cell.length_b   1.000
_cell.length_c   1.000
_cell.angle_alpha   90.00
_cell.angle_beta   90.00
_cell.angle_gamma   90.00
#
_symmetry.space_group_name_H-M   'P 1'
#
loop_
_entity.id
_entity.type
_entity.pdbx_description
1 polymer ?
#
loop_
_entity_poly.entity_id
_entity_poly.type
_entity_poly.pdbx_seq_one_letter_code
_entity_poly.pdbx_strand_id
1 'polypeptide(L)'
;MLALTATATPEVVDDIQERLHFAEKNVFRKSFERKNLTYVVRNVEDKLEQLLHILRRVPGTSVVYVRSRKRTKEISDFLLEHDISSDYYHAGLSDEEKDSKQQAWKSGACRVIVSTNAFGMGIDKPDVRTVIHIDLPDTLEAYFQEAGRAGRDEKRAYAVLLYNKTDETKLKKRISDEFPDKAYIAKVYQTLADYYKVGIGSGFEAVFPINPQQFCLECHLPLNPTYNALKMLQLAGYIEVTEELDNPSKLMFTVLRDQLYNFRMKNAAADQLIEVLLRSYTGVFADMVHINEDVIAQRLGWTRQQVYDQLCALAQNGIVKYVPFKKTPLLIYTQARIDSARLVLPREVYEDRRARYVRRIEAVLRYANETDLCRSQLLLDYFGETSAHRCGQCDTCIAQRSSELKMKQFAEIEQLVTTELVAEPQPVYALVHKIDRPEADVMQVLRHLLDQQKIEQNAQMKLSVKR
;
A
#
# COMPACT_ATOMS: atom_id res chain seq x y z
N MET A 1 20.88 -7.86 23.19
CA MET A 1 19.69 -7.69 22.30
C MET A 1 20.14 -7.82 20.86
N LEU A 2 19.34 -8.40 19.97
CA LEU A 2 19.63 -8.53 18.52
C LEU A 2 18.45 -7.91 17.74
N ALA A 3 18.72 -6.97 16.86
CA ALA A 3 17.75 -6.41 15.93
C ALA A 3 18.10 -6.82 14.50
N LEU A 4 17.14 -7.40 13.77
CA LEU A 4 17.32 -7.88 12.39
C LEU A 4 16.36 -7.13 11.48
N THR A 5 16.88 -6.61 10.37
CA THR A 5 16.08 -5.95 9.34
C THR A 5 16.72 -6.14 7.96
N ALA A 6 15.88 -6.21 6.92
CA ALA A 6 16.33 -6.35 5.53
C ALA A 6 16.35 -5.01 4.76
N THR A 7 15.87 -3.92 5.34
CA THR A 7 15.57 -2.67 4.62
C THR A 7 15.76 -1.41 5.47
N ALA A 8 16.72 -1.42 6.41
CA ALA A 8 16.99 -0.23 7.21
C ALA A 8 17.85 0.78 6.44
N THR A 9 17.36 2.01 6.35
CA THR A 9 18.17 3.16 5.96
C THR A 9 19.15 3.53 7.07
N PRO A 10 20.22 4.30 6.80
CA PRO A 10 21.15 4.74 7.85
C PRO A 10 20.46 5.42 9.05
N GLU A 11 19.48 6.29 8.79
CA GLU A 11 18.69 6.94 9.84
C GLU A 11 17.93 5.93 10.71
N VAL A 12 17.38 4.86 10.11
CA VAL A 12 16.67 3.80 10.84
C VAL A 12 17.63 2.95 11.67
N VAL A 13 18.83 2.68 11.16
CA VAL A 13 19.87 1.96 11.91
C VAL A 13 20.26 2.74 13.16
N ASP A 14 20.47 4.06 13.04
CA ASP A 14 20.81 4.91 14.19
C ASP A 14 19.65 4.99 15.20
N ASP A 15 18.40 5.16 14.73
CA ASP A 15 17.19 5.15 15.59
C ASP A 15 17.02 3.83 16.35
N ILE A 16 17.29 2.67 15.71
CA ILE A 16 17.25 1.35 16.36
C ILE A 16 18.32 1.26 17.47
N GLN A 17 19.54 1.69 17.19
CA GLN A 17 20.63 1.65 18.15
C GLN A 17 20.33 2.51 19.40
N GLU A 18 19.79 3.70 19.17
CA GLU A 18 19.45 4.65 20.21
C GLU A 18 18.26 4.17 21.06
N ARG A 19 17.13 3.83 20.42
CA ARG A 19 15.89 3.46 21.11
C ARG A 19 15.97 2.13 21.85
N LEU A 20 16.76 1.19 21.34
CA LEU A 20 16.98 -0.09 22.01
C LEU A 20 18.13 -0.04 23.00
N HIS A 21 18.75 1.13 23.21
CA HIS A 21 19.83 1.35 24.17
C HIS A 21 20.97 0.34 24.02
N PHE A 22 21.46 0.13 22.77
CA PHE A 22 22.64 -0.70 22.57
C PHE A 22 23.86 -0.07 23.25
N ALA A 23 24.57 -0.86 24.03
CA ALA A 23 25.76 -0.36 24.75
C ALA A 23 26.89 0.09 23.82
N GLU A 24 27.04 -0.59 22.69
CA GLU A 24 28.01 -0.28 21.65
C GLU A 24 27.33 -0.35 20.27
N LYS A 25 27.73 0.56 19.37
CA LYS A 25 27.27 0.51 17.97
C LYS A 25 27.95 -0.65 17.25
N ASN A 26 27.26 -1.78 17.13
CA ASN A 26 27.71 -2.95 16.39
C ASN A 26 26.71 -3.29 15.28
N VAL A 27 27.07 -2.98 14.03
CA VAL A 27 26.20 -3.11 12.88
C VAL A 27 26.84 -3.98 11.80
N PHE A 28 26.26 -5.14 11.56
CA PHE A 28 26.66 -6.00 10.45
C PHE A 28 25.79 -5.67 9.22
N ARG A 29 26.40 -5.24 8.14
CA ARG A 29 25.73 -4.90 6.89
C ARG A 29 26.13 -5.88 5.80
N LYS A 30 25.12 -6.37 5.06
CA LYS A 30 25.31 -7.03 3.77
C LYS A 30 24.85 -6.07 2.68
N SER A 31 25.50 -6.06 1.54
CA SER A 31 25.09 -5.24 0.39
C SER A 31 23.64 -5.53 0.02
N PHE A 32 22.91 -4.47 -0.31
CA PHE A 32 21.56 -4.54 -0.87
C PHE A 32 21.54 -4.90 -2.36
N GLU A 33 22.72 -5.00 -3.00
CA GLU A 33 22.80 -5.30 -4.42
C GLU A 33 22.27 -6.71 -4.74
N ARG A 34 21.39 -6.77 -5.74
CA ARG A 34 20.79 -8.01 -6.26
C ARG A 34 21.20 -8.18 -7.73
N LYS A 35 22.31 -8.85 -7.96
CA LYS A 35 22.90 -9.02 -9.32
C LYS A 35 22.01 -9.78 -10.30
N ASN A 36 21.15 -10.67 -9.80
CA ASN A 36 20.23 -11.48 -10.60
C ASN A 36 18.84 -10.82 -10.80
N LEU A 37 18.58 -9.68 -10.13
CA LEU A 37 17.27 -9.01 -10.17
C LEU A 37 17.34 -7.78 -11.09
N THR A 38 16.56 -7.83 -12.16
CA THR A 38 16.44 -6.74 -13.13
C THR A 38 15.27 -5.82 -12.72
N TYR A 39 15.56 -4.58 -12.35
CA TYR A 39 14.57 -3.56 -12.08
C TYR A 39 14.14 -2.88 -13.37
N VAL A 40 12.83 -2.76 -13.57
CA VAL A 40 12.25 -2.16 -14.78
C VAL A 40 11.11 -1.22 -14.37
N VAL A 41 11.12 0.00 -14.86
CA VAL A 41 10.02 0.95 -14.69
C VAL A 41 9.38 1.21 -16.06
N ARG A 42 8.04 1.15 -16.12
CA ARG A 42 7.28 1.39 -17.35
C ARG A 42 6.21 2.45 -17.10
N ASN A 43 6.29 3.56 -17.81
CA ASN A 43 5.23 4.53 -17.90
C ASN A 43 4.25 4.09 -18.99
N VAL A 44 3.03 3.69 -18.62
CA VAL A 44 2.05 3.07 -19.54
C VAL A 44 0.64 3.52 -19.19
N GLU A 45 -0.15 3.77 -20.22
CA GLU A 45 -1.57 4.11 -20.07
C GLU A 45 -2.38 2.87 -19.68
N ASP A 46 -2.28 1.77 -20.44
CA ASP A 46 -2.94 0.51 -20.15
C ASP A 46 -1.99 -0.46 -19.40
N LYS A 47 -2.16 -0.48 -18.09
CA LYS A 47 -1.38 -1.33 -17.20
C LYS A 47 -1.79 -2.81 -17.27
N LEU A 48 -3.07 -3.10 -17.60
CA LEU A 48 -3.55 -4.47 -17.65
C LEU A 48 -3.04 -5.18 -18.91
N GLU A 49 -3.07 -4.50 -20.05
CA GLU A 49 -2.46 -5.02 -21.28
C GLU A 49 -0.95 -5.25 -21.08
N GLN A 50 -0.28 -4.28 -20.47
CA GLN A 50 1.15 -4.42 -20.19
C GLN A 50 1.44 -5.56 -19.20
N LEU A 51 0.58 -5.79 -18.21
CA LEU A 51 0.67 -6.93 -17.31
C LEU A 51 0.59 -8.26 -18.06
N LEU A 52 -0.39 -8.43 -18.94
CA LEU A 52 -0.53 -9.60 -19.79
C LEU A 52 0.71 -9.83 -20.65
N HIS A 53 1.20 -8.77 -21.31
CA HIS A 53 2.41 -8.84 -22.14
C HIS A 53 3.62 -9.33 -21.34
N ILE A 54 3.84 -8.81 -20.13
CA ILE A 54 4.94 -9.23 -19.26
C ILE A 54 4.79 -10.70 -18.86
N LEU A 55 3.61 -11.08 -18.37
CA LEU A 55 3.35 -12.45 -17.89
C LEU A 55 3.44 -13.50 -19.00
N ARG A 56 3.03 -13.15 -20.24
CA ARG A 56 3.20 -14.03 -21.40
C ARG A 56 4.66 -14.17 -21.82
N ARG A 57 5.44 -13.10 -21.72
CA ARG A 57 6.85 -13.08 -22.14
C ARG A 57 7.81 -13.69 -21.12
N VAL A 58 7.49 -13.60 -19.84
CA VAL A 58 8.31 -14.14 -18.74
C VAL A 58 7.56 -15.29 -18.08
N PRO A 59 7.81 -16.53 -18.47
CA PRO A 59 7.16 -17.68 -17.85
C PRO A 59 7.65 -17.89 -16.41
N GLY A 60 6.87 -18.63 -15.63
CA GLY A 60 7.19 -18.96 -14.23
C GLY A 60 6.31 -18.23 -13.22
N THR A 61 6.56 -18.50 -11.95
CA THR A 61 5.76 -17.97 -10.83
C THR A 61 5.93 -16.46 -10.70
N SER A 62 4.82 -15.77 -10.46
CA SER A 62 4.79 -14.31 -10.37
C SER A 62 3.95 -13.82 -9.19
N VAL A 63 4.29 -12.62 -8.70
CA VAL A 63 3.52 -11.87 -7.72
C VAL A 63 3.15 -10.52 -8.31
N VAL A 64 1.88 -10.13 -8.20
CA VAL A 64 1.38 -8.84 -8.67
C VAL A 64 0.87 -8.06 -7.46
N TYR A 65 1.47 -6.91 -7.19
CA TYR A 65 1.09 -6.04 -6.09
C TYR A 65 0.14 -4.94 -6.53
N VAL A 66 -0.96 -4.83 -5.78
CA VAL A 66 -1.95 -3.76 -5.91
C VAL A 66 -2.34 -3.24 -4.53
N ARG A 67 -2.90 -2.04 -4.44
CA ARG A 67 -3.25 -1.44 -3.15
C ARG A 67 -4.62 -1.82 -2.64
N SER A 68 -5.57 -2.00 -3.52
CA SER A 68 -6.98 -2.24 -3.16
C SER A 68 -7.30 -3.72 -3.05
N ARG A 69 -7.92 -4.13 -1.93
CA ARG A 69 -8.44 -5.50 -1.76
C ARG A 69 -9.39 -5.89 -2.90
N LYS A 70 -10.28 -4.98 -3.31
CA LYS A 70 -11.20 -5.22 -4.42
C LYS A 70 -10.45 -5.48 -5.73
N ARG A 71 -9.43 -4.66 -6.04
CA ARG A 71 -8.63 -4.83 -7.26
C ARG A 71 -7.81 -6.12 -7.30
N THR A 72 -7.47 -6.73 -6.15
CA THR A 72 -6.77 -8.02 -6.16
C THR A 72 -7.61 -9.08 -6.86
N LYS A 73 -8.90 -9.12 -6.56
CA LYS A 73 -9.84 -10.05 -7.19
C LYS A 73 -10.11 -9.69 -8.64
N GLU A 74 -10.43 -8.43 -8.94
CA GLU A 74 -10.70 -7.96 -10.31
C GLU A 74 -9.55 -8.31 -11.28
N ILE A 75 -8.29 -8.11 -10.87
CA ILE A 75 -7.13 -8.42 -11.71
C ILE A 75 -6.87 -9.93 -11.78
N SER A 76 -7.12 -10.68 -10.70
CA SER A 76 -7.04 -12.13 -10.76
C SER A 76 -8.08 -12.70 -11.74
N ASP A 77 -9.33 -12.27 -11.67
CA ASP A 77 -10.40 -12.69 -12.58
C ASP A 77 -10.03 -12.32 -14.04
N PHE A 78 -9.54 -11.11 -14.27
CA PHE A 78 -9.04 -10.68 -15.58
C PHE A 78 -7.91 -11.57 -16.12
N LEU A 79 -6.97 -12.00 -15.29
CA LEU A 79 -5.89 -12.91 -15.72
C LEU A 79 -6.42 -14.30 -16.06
N LEU A 80 -7.40 -14.81 -15.31
CA LEU A 80 -8.07 -16.08 -15.60
C LEU A 80 -8.82 -16.05 -16.93
N GLU A 81 -9.51 -14.93 -17.25
CA GLU A 81 -10.17 -14.74 -18.54
C GLU A 81 -9.19 -14.73 -19.73
N HIS A 82 -7.88 -14.51 -19.46
CA HIS A 82 -6.81 -14.52 -20.46
C HIS A 82 -5.89 -15.75 -20.38
N ASP A 83 -6.40 -16.87 -19.85
CA ASP A 83 -5.70 -18.17 -19.73
C ASP A 83 -4.43 -18.12 -18.86
N ILE A 84 -4.34 -17.19 -17.90
CA ILE A 84 -3.25 -17.12 -16.93
C ILE A 84 -3.77 -17.59 -15.57
N SER A 85 -3.30 -18.75 -15.09
CA SER A 85 -3.65 -19.27 -13.77
C SER A 85 -3.25 -18.27 -12.68
N SER A 86 -4.24 -17.73 -11.98
CA SER A 86 -4.07 -16.70 -10.96
C SER A 86 -5.02 -16.87 -9.78
N ASP A 87 -4.64 -16.30 -8.66
CA ASP A 87 -5.50 -16.18 -7.48
C ASP A 87 -5.21 -14.85 -6.77
N TYR A 88 -6.09 -14.44 -5.86
CA TYR A 88 -5.97 -13.18 -5.14
C TYR A 88 -5.72 -13.41 -3.65
N TYR A 89 -5.00 -12.43 -3.01
CA TYR A 89 -4.65 -12.51 -1.60
C TYR A 89 -4.69 -11.14 -0.93
N HIS A 90 -5.33 -11.05 0.25
CA HIS A 90 -5.37 -9.83 1.05
C HIS A 90 -5.68 -10.12 2.53
N ALA A 91 -5.42 -9.17 3.41
CA ALA A 91 -5.60 -9.33 4.86
C ALA A 91 -7.04 -9.64 5.31
N GLY A 92 -8.04 -9.33 4.47
CA GLY A 92 -9.46 -9.59 4.79
C GLY A 92 -9.95 -11.02 4.49
N LEU A 93 -9.09 -11.90 3.99
CA LEU A 93 -9.40 -13.33 3.85
C LEU A 93 -9.32 -14.03 5.20
N SER A 94 -10.07 -15.13 5.38
CA SER A 94 -9.90 -16.01 6.52
C SER A 94 -8.51 -16.67 6.51
N ASP A 95 -8.06 -17.16 7.65
CA ASP A 95 -6.73 -17.79 7.72
C ASP A 95 -6.67 -19.09 6.90
N GLU A 96 -7.76 -19.83 6.84
CA GLU A 96 -7.90 -21.03 6.00
C GLU A 96 -7.80 -20.71 4.50
N GLU A 97 -8.46 -19.64 4.04
CA GLU A 97 -8.34 -19.17 2.65
C GLU A 97 -6.93 -18.69 2.33
N LYS A 98 -6.29 -17.95 3.27
CA LYS A 98 -4.90 -17.49 3.12
C LYS A 98 -3.95 -18.67 2.94
N ASP A 99 -4.06 -19.69 3.80
CA ASP A 99 -3.21 -20.86 3.75
C ASP A 99 -3.42 -21.67 2.47
N SER A 100 -4.67 -21.92 2.07
CA SER A 100 -5.01 -22.63 0.85
C SER A 100 -4.43 -21.95 -0.39
N LYS A 101 -4.66 -20.65 -0.55
CA LYS A 101 -4.15 -19.86 -1.69
C LYS A 101 -2.63 -19.79 -1.72
N GLN A 102 -1.99 -19.64 -0.56
CA GLN A 102 -0.55 -19.63 -0.43
C GLN A 102 0.06 -20.99 -0.81
N GLN A 103 -0.55 -22.10 -0.40
CA GLN A 103 -0.12 -23.45 -0.76
C GLN A 103 -0.29 -23.74 -2.26
N ALA A 104 -1.42 -23.35 -2.87
CA ALA A 104 -1.63 -23.47 -4.30
C ALA A 104 -0.57 -22.69 -5.11
N TRP A 105 -0.19 -21.50 -4.66
CA TRP A 105 0.86 -20.73 -5.31
C TRP A 105 2.27 -21.31 -5.05
N LYS A 106 2.56 -21.78 -3.84
CA LYS A 106 3.84 -22.45 -3.51
C LYS A 106 4.06 -23.71 -4.30
N SER A 107 3.03 -24.55 -4.46
CA SER A 107 3.09 -25.81 -5.22
C SER A 107 3.17 -25.60 -6.74
N GLY A 108 2.83 -24.40 -7.23
CA GLY A 108 2.76 -24.10 -8.66
C GLY A 108 1.40 -24.41 -9.31
N ALA A 109 0.40 -24.86 -8.54
CA ALA A 109 -0.97 -25.02 -9.02
C ALA A 109 -1.58 -23.67 -9.43
N CYS A 110 -1.19 -22.59 -8.74
CA CYS A 110 -1.46 -21.21 -9.13
C CYS A 110 -0.16 -20.53 -9.55
N ARG A 111 -0.11 -19.97 -10.76
CA ARG A 111 1.08 -19.32 -11.31
C ARG A 111 1.27 -17.91 -10.80
N VAL A 112 0.19 -17.13 -10.72
CA VAL A 112 0.24 -15.70 -10.38
C VAL A 112 -0.60 -15.45 -9.13
N ILE A 113 -0.01 -14.83 -8.12
CA ILE A 113 -0.77 -14.33 -6.98
C ILE A 113 -0.91 -12.81 -7.09
N VAL A 114 -2.14 -12.30 -7.09
CA VAL A 114 -2.43 -10.86 -7.09
C VAL A 114 -2.74 -10.44 -5.67
N SER A 115 -1.93 -9.58 -5.09
CA SER A 115 -2.04 -9.29 -3.66
C SER A 115 -1.88 -7.81 -3.31
N THR A 116 -2.38 -7.47 -2.12
CA THR A 116 -1.92 -6.29 -1.39
C THR A 116 -0.59 -6.60 -0.68
N ASN A 117 -0.04 -5.62 0.05
CA ASN A 117 1.15 -5.82 0.91
C ASN A 117 0.98 -6.93 1.98
N ALA A 118 -0.23 -7.47 2.15
CA ALA A 118 -0.49 -8.60 3.06
C ALA A 118 0.22 -9.90 2.64
N PHE A 119 0.52 -10.08 1.35
CA PHE A 119 1.28 -11.21 0.85
C PHE A 119 2.77 -10.91 0.99
N GLY A 120 3.31 -11.20 2.16
CA GLY A 120 4.66 -10.75 2.44
C GLY A 120 5.41 -11.54 3.49
N MET A 121 5.17 -11.31 4.75
CA MET A 121 5.91 -11.96 5.84
C MET A 121 5.76 -13.47 5.81
N GLY A 122 6.88 -14.19 5.96
CA GLY A 122 6.89 -15.66 6.01
C GLY A 122 6.75 -16.36 4.65
N ILE A 123 6.71 -15.64 3.53
CA ILE A 123 6.65 -16.24 2.20
C ILE A 123 8.06 -16.45 1.67
N ASP A 124 8.41 -17.72 1.54
CA ASP A 124 9.66 -18.14 0.91
C ASP A 124 9.36 -19.10 -0.26
N LYS A 125 9.57 -18.61 -1.49
CA LYS A 125 9.54 -19.38 -2.73
C LYS A 125 10.71 -18.90 -3.59
N PRO A 126 11.67 -19.78 -3.86
CA PRO A 126 12.94 -19.37 -4.50
C PRO A 126 12.77 -19.00 -5.98
N ASP A 127 11.84 -19.62 -6.67
CA ASP A 127 11.67 -19.60 -8.12
C ASP A 127 10.69 -18.55 -8.65
N VAL A 128 10.44 -17.48 -7.90
CA VAL A 128 9.63 -16.34 -8.38
C VAL A 128 10.39 -15.62 -9.49
N ARG A 129 9.80 -15.60 -10.70
CA ARG A 129 10.45 -14.98 -11.87
C ARG A 129 10.13 -13.51 -12.01
N THR A 130 8.95 -13.08 -11.56
CA THR A 130 8.52 -11.70 -11.76
C THR A 130 7.74 -11.20 -10.55
N VAL A 131 8.09 -10.01 -10.07
CA VAL A 131 7.28 -9.22 -9.16
C VAL A 131 6.86 -7.96 -9.89
N ILE A 132 5.54 -7.71 -9.97
CA ILE A 132 4.98 -6.60 -10.73
C ILE A 132 4.17 -5.71 -9.79
N HIS A 133 4.48 -4.43 -9.75
CA HIS A 133 3.69 -3.42 -9.05
C HIS A 133 2.83 -2.66 -10.05
N ILE A 134 1.52 -2.78 -9.94
CA ILE A 134 0.55 -2.04 -10.77
C ILE A 134 0.27 -0.65 -10.18
N ASP A 135 0.32 -0.54 -8.87
CA ASP A 135 0.20 0.72 -8.17
C ASP A 135 1.56 1.12 -7.57
N LEU A 136 1.85 2.43 -7.50
CA LEU A 136 3.06 2.91 -6.85
C LEU A 136 3.08 2.47 -5.37
N PRO A 137 4.18 1.93 -4.88
CA PRO A 137 4.36 1.56 -3.47
C PRO A 137 4.32 2.81 -2.58
N ASP A 138 4.11 2.62 -1.29
CA ASP A 138 4.11 3.73 -0.35
C ASP A 138 5.51 4.25 -0.04
N THR A 139 6.50 3.38 -0.10
CA THR A 139 7.89 3.69 0.20
C THR A 139 8.81 2.80 -0.62
N LEU A 140 10.07 3.22 -0.80
CA LEU A 140 11.08 2.39 -1.46
C LEU A 140 11.49 1.19 -0.62
N GLU A 141 11.36 1.25 0.71
CA GLU A 141 11.60 0.10 1.60
C GLU A 141 10.57 -1.01 1.33
N ALA A 142 9.29 -0.65 1.22
CA ALA A 142 8.23 -1.61 0.87
C ALA A 142 8.47 -2.18 -0.53
N TYR A 143 8.75 -1.32 -1.51
CA TYR A 143 9.09 -1.74 -2.87
C TYR A 143 10.25 -2.74 -2.89
N PHE A 144 11.34 -2.43 -2.20
CA PHE A 144 12.52 -3.29 -2.17
C PHE A 144 12.25 -4.65 -1.50
N GLN A 145 11.50 -4.68 -0.41
CA GLN A 145 11.08 -5.92 0.25
C GLN A 145 10.20 -6.79 -0.65
N GLU A 146 9.23 -6.17 -1.33
CA GLU A 146 8.31 -6.85 -2.23
C GLU A 146 9.03 -7.33 -3.51
N ALA A 147 9.80 -6.47 -4.15
CA ALA A 147 10.63 -6.80 -5.30
C ALA A 147 11.67 -7.90 -5.00
N GLY A 148 12.25 -7.86 -3.80
CA GLY A 148 13.25 -8.81 -3.31
C GLY A 148 12.76 -10.25 -3.18
N ARG A 149 11.45 -10.51 -3.34
CA ARG A 149 10.88 -11.88 -3.41
C ARG A 149 11.23 -12.58 -4.71
N ALA A 150 11.53 -11.84 -5.77
CA ALA A 150 11.94 -12.42 -7.05
C ALA A 150 13.37 -12.93 -7.00
N GLY A 151 13.61 -14.09 -7.62
CA GLY A 151 14.95 -14.64 -7.87
C GLY A 151 15.76 -15.00 -6.62
N ARG A 152 15.14 -15.56 -5.59
CA ARG A 152 15.88 -16.04 -4.41
C ARG A 152 16.77 -17.25 -4.71
N ASP A 153 16.51 -17.93 -5.81
CA ASP A 153 17.32 -19.01 -6.35
C ASP A 153 18.54 -18.51 -7.17
N GLU A 154 18.85 -17.23 -7.09
CA GLU A 154 19.94 -16.54 -7.80
C GLU A 154 19.80 -16.56 -9.34
N LYS A 155 18.74 -17.15 -9.88
CA LYS A 155 18.44 -17.08 -11.31
C LYS A 155 17.84 -15.73 -11.67
N ARG A 156 17.96 -15.36 -12.94
CA ARG A 156 17.45 -14.09 -13.46
C ARG A 156 15.97 -13.92 -13.16
N ALA A 157 15.61 -12.77 -12.60
CA ALA A 157 14.27 -12.40 -12.24
C ALA A 157 14.03 -10.89 -12.48
N TYR A 158 12.77 -10.49 -12.47
CA TYR A 158 12.38 -9.13 -12.83
C TYR A 158 11.50 -8.51 -11.74
N ALA A 159 11.80 -7.26 -11.39
CA ALA A 159 10.94 -6.40 -10.59
C ALA A 159 10.43 -5.27 -11.49
N VAL A 160 9.14 -5.28 -11.79
CA VAL A 160 8.54 -4.33 -12.74
C VAL A 160 7.59 -3.40 -12.01
N LEU A 161 7.78 -2.11 -12.19
CA LEU A 161 6.89 -1.06 -11.69
C LEU A 161 6.14 -0.44 -12.88
N LEU A 162 4.82 -0.58 -12.88
CA LEU A 162 3.93 0.04 -13.87
C LEU A 162 3.30 1.29 -13.27
N TYR A 163 3.47 2.43 -13.90
CA TYR A 163 2.87 3.68 -13.41
C TYR A 163 2.40 4.58 -14.56
N ASN A 164 1.61 5.58 -14.21
CA ASN A 164 1.22 6.68 -15.09
C ASN A 164 1.07 7.98 -14.29
N LYS A 165 0.77 9.10 -14.99
CA LYS A 165 0.59 10.42 -14.35
C LYS A 165 -0.55 10.45 -13.32
N THR A 166 -1.59 9.63 -13.53
CA THR A 166 -2.71 9.54 -12.58
C THR A 166 -2.26 8.96 -11.24
N ASP A 167 -1.34 7.99 -11.25
CA ASP A 167 -0.79 7.42 -10.02
C ASP A 167 0.03 8.42 -9.24
N GLU A 168 0.80 9.26 -9.93
CA GLU A 168 1.55 10.36 -9.31
C GLU A 168 0.62 11.33 -8.58
N THR A 169 -0.47 11.73 -9.26
CA THR A 169 -1.48 12.60 -8.66
C THR A 169 -2.14 11.96 -7.45
N LYS A 170 -2.50 10.68 -7.54
CA LYS A 170 -3.06 9.91 -6.41
C LYS A 170 -2.07 9.81 -5.25
N LEU A 171 -0.79 9.56 -5.54
CA LEU A 171 0.24 9.44 -4.52
C LEU A 171 0.48 10.78 -3.79
N LYS A 172 0.50 11.90 -4.52
CA LYS A 172 0.60 13.25 -3.94
C LYS A 172 -0.62 13.60 -3.08
N LYS A 173 -1.84 13.21 -3.52
CA LYS A 173 -3.07 13.42 -2.74
C LYS A 173 -3.03 12.71 -1.39
N ARG A 174 -2.37 11.57 -1.27
CA ARG A 174 -2.23 10.86 0.00
C ARG A 174 -1.51 11.67 1.07
N ILE A 175 -0.61 12.58 0.69
CA ILE A 175 0.06 13.46 1.65
C ILE A 175 -0.98 14.32 2.38
N SER A 176 -1.94 14.89 1.65
CA SER A 176 -3.00 15.70 2.26
C SER A 176 -4.05 14.88 3.00
N ASP A 177 -4.27 13.64 2.58
CA ASP A 177 -5.20 12.74 3.28
C ASP A 177 -4.59 12.21 4.58
N GLU A 178 -3.31 11.81 4.58
CA GLU A 178 -2.60 11.28 5.77
C GLU A 178 -2.23 12.39 6.77
N PHE A 179 -1.94 13.59 6.27
CA PHE A 179 -1.62 14.77 7.07
C PHE A 179 -2.56 15.93 6.69
N PRO A 180 -3.83 15.88 7.12
CA PRO A 180 -4.75 17.00 6.96
C PRO A 180 -4.16 18.27 7.58
N ASP A 181 -4.52 19.44 7.07
CA ASP A 181 -4.03 20.68 7.66
C ASP A 181 -4.48 20.86 9.12
N LYS A 182 -3.72 21.64 9.87
CA LYS A 182 -3.98 21.85 11.31
C LYS A 182 -5.36 22.47 11.57
N ALA A 183 -5.84 23.33 10.65
CA ALA A 183 -7.16 23.93 10.75
C ALA A 183 -8.27 22.86 10.62
N TYR A 184 -8.08 21.89 9.72
CA TYR A 184 -9.00 20.76 9.59
C TYR A 184 -8.97 19.86 10.82
N ILE A 185 -7.78 19.57 11.39
CA ILE A 185 -7.67 18.78 12.62
C ILE A 185 -8.38 19.49 13.78
N ALA A 186 -8.22 20.80 13.92
CA ALA A 186 -8.93 21.60 14.90
C ALA A 186 -10.46 21.60 14.68
N LYS A 187 -10.89 21.65 13.41
CA LYS A 187 -12.32 21.49 13.05
C LYS A 187 -12.85 20.13 13.46
N VAL A 188 -12.13 19.05 13.20
CA VAL A 188 -12.55 17.69 13.62
C VAL A 188 -12.66 17.60 15.14
N TYR A 189 -11.71 18.16 15.88
CA TYR A 189 -11.74 18.21 17.35
C TYR A 189 -12.96 18.97 17.87
N GLN A 190 -13.26 20.13 17.28
CA GLN A 190 -14.47 20.91 17.61
C GLN A 190 -15.73 20.11 17.30
N THR A 191 -15.85 19.57 16.07
CA THR A 191 -17.02 18.79 15.65
C THR A 191 -17.24 17.57 16.55
N LEU A 192 -16.17 16.90 16.98
CA LEU A 192 -16.22 15.77 17.90
C LEU A 192 -16.81 16.17 19.25
N ALA A 193 -16.36 17.32 19.78
CA ALA A 193 -16.85 17.84 21.04
C ALA A 193 -18.32 18.30 20.96
N ASP A 194 -18.74 18.87 19.84
CA ASP A 194 -20.13 19.26 19.61
C ASP A 194 -21.03 18.03 19.46
N TYR A 195 -20.54 16.99 18.78
CA TYR A 195 -21.25 15.72 18.59
C TYR A 195 -21.58 15.04 19.92
N TYR A 196 -20.61 14.98 20.83
CA TYR A 196 -20.78 14.41 22.17
C TYR A 196 -21.20 15.42 23.25
N LYS A 197 -21.43 16.68 22.88
CA LYS A 197 -21.85 17.77 23.80
C LYS A 197 -20.88 17.97 24.97
N VAL A 198 -19.58 17.86 24.70
CA VAL A 198 -18.53 18.09 25.71
C VAL A 198 -18.23 19.58 25.80
N GLY A 199 -18.39 20.19 26.95
CA GLY A 199 -18.10 21.62 27.21
C GLY A 199 -16.58 21.90 27.34
N ILE A 200 -16.16 23.14 27.06
CA ILE A 200 -14.77 23.58 27.31
C ILE A 200 -14.47 23.46 28.81
N GLY A 201 -13.30 22.90 29.16
CA GLY A 201 -12.89 22.67 30.54
C GLY A 201 -13.49 21.41 31.19
N SER A 202 -14.28 20.64 30.43
CA SER A 202 -14.91 19.39 30.90
C SER A 202 -14.46 18.18 30.04
N GLY A 203 -14.97 17.01 30.37
CA GLY A 203 -14.80 15.80 29.56
C GLY A 203 -13.52 14.99 29.88
N PHE A 204 -12.71 15.34 30.84
CA PHE A 204 -11.60 14.50 31.28
C PHE A 204 -12.08 13.11 31.68
N GLU A 205 -11.46 12.07 31.14
CA GLU A 205 -11.85 10.65 31.28
C GLU A 205 -13.28 10.32 30.77
N ALA A 206 -13.95 11.24 30.07
CA ALA A 206 -15.24 10.94 29.48
C ALA A 206 -15.09 9.93 28.33
N VAL A 207 -15.95 8.89 28.35
CA VAL A 207 -15.93 7.75 27.42
C VAL A 207 -17.18 7.75 26.58
N PHE A 208 -17.01 7.69 25.26
CA PHE A 208 -18.09 7.66 24.29
C PHE A 208 -17.93 6.50 23.31
N PRO A 209 -19.00 5.80 22.92
CA PRO A 209 -18.92 4.87 21.80
C PRO A 209 -18.74 5.66 20.49
N ILE A 210 -17.75 5.29 19.66
CA ILE A 210 -17.51 5.95 18.39
C ILE A 210 -17.59 4.95 17.23
N ASN A 211 -18.37 5.32 16.21
CA ASN A 211 -18.26 4.73 14.88
C ASN A 211 -17.74 5.83 13.94
N PRO A 212 -16.45 5.80 13.54
CA PRO A 212 -15.88 6.87 12.71
C PRO A 212 -16.59 7.07 11.38
N GLN A 213 -17.13 5.99 10.77
CA GLN A 213 -17.86 6.08 9.50
C GLN A 213 -19.21 6.82 9.70
N GLN A 214 -19.96 6.46 10.74
CA GLN A 214 -21.21 7.11 11.08
C GLN A 214 -20.98 8.58 11.47
N PHE A 215 -20.00 8.85 12.30
CA PHE A 215 -19.59 10.22 12.67
C PHE A 215 -19.28 11.08 11.44
N CYS A 216 -18.50 10.55 10.49
CA CYS A 216 -18.19 11.27 9.26
C CYS A 216 -19.43 11.54 8.41
N LEU A 217 -20.34 10.56 8.33
CA LEU A 217 -21.58 10.68 7.56
C LEU A 217 -22.51 11.75 8.16
N GLU A 218 -22.75 11.70 9.47
CA GLU A 218 -23.63 12.62 10.19
C GLU A 218 -23.09 14.05 10.24
N CYS A 219 -21.76 14.20 10.36
CA CYS A 219 -21.10 15.50 10.40
C CYS A 219 -20.63 16.01 9.03
N HIS A 220 -20.97 15.33 7.94
CA HIS A 220 -20.55 15.68 6.57
C HIS A 220 -19.04 15.88 6.41
N LEU A 221 -18.26 14.99 7.03
CA LEU A 221 -16.78 15.00 6.97
C LEU A 221 -16.25 13.91 6.03
N PRO A 222 -15.17 14.17 5.27
CA PRO A 222 -14.52 13.17 4.45
C PRO A 222 -13.85 12.10 5.33
N LEU A 223 -14.06 10.82 5.04
CA LEU A 223 -13.69 9.70 5.91
C LEU A 223 -12.16 9.64 6.17
N ASN A 224 -11.32 9.58 5.12
CA ASN A 224 -9.89 9.38 5.27
C ASN A 224 -9.18 10.54 6.01
N PRO A 225 -9.38 11.81 5.65
CA PRO A 225 -8.79 12.92 6.39
C PRO A 225 -9.26 12.98 7.86
N THR A 226 -10.55 12.65 8.12
CA THR A 226 -11.08 12.65 9.49
C THR A 226 -10.45 11.54 10.32
N TYR A 227 -10.31 10.35 9.76
CA TYR A 227 -9.64 9.24 10.45
C TYR A 227 -8.18 9.59 10.82
N ASN A 228 -7.47 10.21 9.89
CA ASN A 228 -6.10 10.66 10.15
C ASN A 228 -6.06 11.86 11.14
N ALA A 229 -7.04 12.75 11.12
CA ALA A 229 -7.16 13.80 12.12
C ALA A 229 -7.37 13.23 13.54
N LEU A 230 -8.26 12.23 13.70
CA LEU A 230 -8.44 11.53 14.98
C LEU A 230 -7.13 10.89 15.46
N LYS A 231 -6.39 10.24 14.56
CA LYS A 231 -5.07 9.67 14.85
C LYS A 231 -4.05 10.72 15.30
N MET A 232 -4.04 11.90 14.67
CA MET A 232 -3.15 13.01 15.08
C MET A 232 -3.55 13.55 16.47
N LEU A 233 -4.85 13.67 16.76
CA LEU A 233 -5.35 14.06 18.07
C LEU A 233 -4.98 13.05 19.15
N GLN A 234 -5.04 11.77 18.84
CA GLN A 234 -4.61 10.68 19.73
C GLN A 234 -3.11 10.74 20.02
N LEU A 235 -2.29 10.88 18.97
CA LEU A 235 -0.84 11.01 19.13
C LEU A 235 -0.42 12.27 19.88
N ALA A 236 -1.23 13.33 19.79
CA ALA A 236 -1.02 14.58 20.54
C ALA A 236 -1.55 14.52 21.99
N GLY A 237 -2.19 13.40 22.39
CA GLY A 237 -2.68 13.19 23.74
C GLY A 237 -3.95 13.95 24.09
N TYR A 238 -4.82 14.29 23.11
CA TYR A 238 -6.12 14.91 23.37
C TYR A 238 -7.24 13.89 23.55
N ILE A 239 -7.15 12.80 22.82
CA ILE A 239 -8.12 11.71 22.84
C ILE A 239 -7.39 10.37 22.77
N GLU A 240 -8.07 9.32 23.14
CA GLU A 240 -7.70 7.94 22.85
C GLU A 240 -8.86 7.28 22.11
N VAL A 241 -8.59 6.56 21.05
CA VAL A 241 -9.57 5.72 20.35
C VAL A 241 -9.13 4.29 20.53
N THR A 242 -9.92 3.52 21.29
CA THR A 242 -9.60 2.12 21.51
C THR A 242 -9.91 1.31 20.26
N GLU A 243 -9.20 0.20 20.07
CA GLU A 243 -9.63 -0.82 19.13
C GLU A 243 -10.99 -1.39 19.57
N GLU A 244 -11.69 -2.11 18.68
CA GLU A 244 -12.95 -2.76 19.01
C GLU A 244 -12.83 -3.54 20.33
N LEU A 245 -13.36 -3.00 21.42
CA LEU A 245 -13.47 -3.72 22.68
C LEU A 245 -14.66 -4.66 22.61
N ASP A 246 -14.42 -5.92 22.93
CA ASP A 246 -15.48 -6.87 23.20
C ASP A 246 -16.24 -6.40 24.46
N ASN A 247 -17.27 -5.58 24.29
CA ASN A 247 -18.19 -5.25 25.36
C ASN A 247 -19.18 -6.42 25.48
N PRO A 248 -18.98 -7.33 26.46
CA PRO A 248 -19.86 -8.46 26.63
C PRO A 248 -21.28 -7.98 26.93
N SER A 249 -22.25 -8.73 26.45
CA SER A 249 -23.65 -8.44 26.73
C SER A 249 -23.92 -8.35 28.22
N LYS A 250 -24.81 -7.44 28.59
CA LYS A 250 -25.25 -7.25 30.00
C LYS A 250 -26.73 -7.38 30.11
N LEU A 251 -27.18 -7.97 31.22
CA LEU A 251 -28.54 -8.19 31.52
C LEU A 251 -28.86 -7.95 32.99
N MET A 252 -30.02 -7.36 33.27
CA MET A 252 -30.61 -7.23 34.62
C MET A 252 -32.12 -7.43 34.51
N PHE A 253 -32.73 -8.16 35.45
CA PHE A 253 -34.17 -8.22 35.54
C PHE A 253 -34.73 -6.92 36.18
N THR A 254 -35.73 -6.35 35.55
CA THR A 254 -36.39 -5.10 35.96
C THR A 254 -37.66 -5.35 36.79
N VAL A 255 -38.11 -6.62 36.82
CA VAL A 255 -39.30 -7.06 37.54
C VAL A 255 -38.94 -7.88 38.77
N LEU A 256 -39.85 -7.87 39.78
CA LEU A 256 -39.69 -8.72 40.97
C LEU A 256 -39.95 -10.19 40.63
N ARG A 257 -39.44 -11.09 41.48
CA ARG A 257 -39.55 -12.56 41.28
C ARG A 257 -40.99 -13.04 41.10
N ASP A 258 -41.95 -12.46 41.82
CA ASP A 258 -43.35 -12.86 41.74
C ASP A 258 -44.01 -12.45 40.41
N GLN A 259 -43.62 -11.29 39.89
CA GLN A 259 -44.09 -10.82 38.57
C GLN A 259 -43.47 -11.67 37.44
N LEU A 260 -42.22 -12.09 37.59
CA LEU A 260 -41.55 -12.95 36.65
C LEU A 260 -42.21 -14.33 36.54
N TYR A 261 -42.67 -14.90 37.66
CA TYR A 261 -43.42 -16.16 37.67
C TYR A 261 -44.67 -16.12 36.80
N ASN A 262 -45.49 -15.07 36.92
CA ASN A 262 -46.70 -14.88 36.14
C ASN A 262 -46.43 -14.72 34.63
N PHE A 263 -45.30 -14.15 34.27
CA PHE A 263 -44.87 -14.00 32.85
C PHE A 263 -44.41 -15.34 32.25
N ARG A 264 -43.64 -16.13 33.01
CA ARG A 264 -43.13 -17.45 32.61
C ARG A 264 -44.23 -18.43 32.20
N MET A 265 -45.34 -18.41 32.94
CA MET A 265 -46.51 -19.29 32.69
C MET A 265 -47.18 -19.04 31.33
N LYS A 266 -46.94 -17.90 30.69
CA LYS A 266 -47.62 -17.49 29.44
C LYS A 266 -46.81 -17.73 28.17
N ASN A 267 -45.51 -17.99 28.27
CA ASN A 267 -44.64 -18.11 27.12
C ASN A 267 -43.54 -19.14 27.37
N ALA A 268 -43.66 -20.33 26.76
CA ALA A 268 -42.76 -21.46 26.97
C ALA A 268 -41.31 -21.17 26.52
N ALA A 269 -41.11 -20.44 25.44
CA ALA A 269 -39.76 -20.10 24.97
C ALA A 269 -39.08 -19.08 25.89
N ALA A 270 -39.84 -18.09 26.35
CA ALA A 270 -39.34 -17.14 27.35
C ALA A 270 -39.04 -17.81 28.68
N ASP A 271 -39.83 -18.82 29.09
CA ASP A 271 -39.60 -19.58 30.30
C ASP A 271 -38.29 -20.33 30.31
N GLN A 272 -37.99 -21.04 29.22
CA GLN A 272 -36.72 -21.75 29.05
C GLN A 272 -35.51 -20.80 29.10
N LEU A 273 -35.57 -19.67 28.43
CA LEU A 273 -34.51 -18.66 28.44
C LEU A 273 -34.31 -18.07 29.84
N ILE A 274 -35.39 -17.68 30.51
CA ILE A 274 -35.35 -17.12 31.87
C ILE A 274 -34.75 -18.15 32.83
N GLU A 275 -35.12 -19.41 32.73
CA GLU A 275 -34.58 -20.47 33.58
C GLU A 275 -33.09 -20.63 33.41
N VAL A 276 -32.60 -20.64 32.16
CA VAL A 276 -31.14 -20.71 31.87
C VAL A 276 -30.43 -19.49 32.40
N LEU A 277 -31.00 -18.29 32.26
CA LEU A 277 -30.38 -17.06 32.77
C LEU A 277 -30.28 -17.08 34.31
N LEU A 278 -31.33 -17.51 35.02
CA LEU A 278 -31.33 -17.58 36.49
C LEU A 278 -30.37 -18.65 37.04
N ARG A 279 -30.20 -19.74 36.32
CA ARG A 279 -29.23 -20.81 36.69
C ARG A 279 -27.80 -20.50 36.34
N SER A 280 -27.60 -19.66 35.35
CA SER A 280 -26.23 -19.39 34.81
C SER A 280 -25.55 -18.17 35.42
N TYR A 281 -26.37 -17.20 35.86
CA TYR A 281 -25.86 -15.91 36.27
C TYR A 281 -26.44 -15.48 37.65
N THR A 282 -25.54 -15.15 38.57
CA THR A 282 -25.90 -14.65 39.91
C THR A 282 -25.99 -13.13 39.91
N GLY A 283 -26.86 -12.54 40.74
CA GLY A 283 -26.95 -11.08 40.91
C GLY A 283 -27.82 -10.38 39.86
N VAL A 284 -28.42 -11.08 38.90
CA VAL A 284 -29.21 -10.53 37.80
C VAL A 284 -30.46 -9.68 38.21
N PHE A 285 -30.89 -9.73 39.47
CA PHE A 285 -31.96 -8.88 40.01
C PHE A 285 -31.42 -7.63 40.69
N ALA A 286 -30.12 -7.60 41.02
CA ALA A 286 -29.54 -6.51 41.78
C ALA A 286 -28.77 -5.52 40.89
N ASP A 287 -28.08 -6.05 39.85
CA ASP A 287 -27.21 -5.25 39.00
C ASP A 287 -27.12 -5.81 37.56
N MET A 288 -26.52 -5.03 36.67
CA MET A 288 -26.23 -5.43 35.28
C MET A 288 -25.11 -6.48 35.27
N VAL A 289 -25.46 -7.72 34.99
CA VAL A 289 -24.53 -8.85 34.96
C VAL A 289 -24.08 -9.14 33.52
N HIS A 290 -22.81 -9.45 33.33
CA HIS A 290 -22.29 -9.90 32.04
C HIS A 290 -22.84 -11.28 31.69
N ILE A 291 -23.37 -11.40 30.48
CA ILE A 291 -23.87 -12.66 29.90
C ILE A 291 -23.16 -12.99 28.61
N ASN A 292 -23.19 -14.26 28.22
CA ASN A 292 -22.66 -14.74 26.95
C ASN A 292 -23.75 -15.49 26.20
N GLU A 293 -24.21 -14.94 25.07
CA GLU A 293 -25.29 -15.50 24.25
C GLU A 293 -24.92 -16.85 23.65
N ASP A 294 -23.64 -17.10 23.35
CA ASP A 294 -23.20 -18.39 22.77
C ASP A 294 -23.34 -19.51 23.81
N VAL A 295 -23.02 -19.23 25.07
CA VAL A 295 -23.20 -20.18 26.17
C VAL A 295 -24.69 -20.46 26.44
N ILE A 296 -25.52 -19.43 26.37
CA ILE A 296 -26.97 -19.56 26.53
C ILE A 296 -27.55 -20.38 25.36
N ALA A 297 -27.14 -20.07 24.13
CA ALA A 297 -27.54 -20.77 22.91
C ALA A 297 -27.20 -22.26 22.98
N GLN A 298 -25.99 -22.59 23.38
CA GLN A 298 -25.54 -23.98 23.56
C GLN A 298 -26.38 -24.74 24.59
N ARG A 299 -26.76 -24.10 25.72
CA ARG A 299 -27.58 -24.71 26.78
C ARG A 299 -29.03 -24.93 26.38
N LEU A 300 -29.57 -24.08 25.50
CA LEU A 300 -30.94 -24.17 25.01
C LEU A 300 -31.06 -25.00 23.71
N GLY A 301 -29.97 -25.31 23.05
CA GLY A 301 -29.99 -25.87 21.70
C GLY A 301 -30.49 -24.89 20.64
N TRP A 302 -30.35 -23.59 20.87
CA TRP A 302 -30.78 -22.52 19.99
C TRP A 302 -29.59 -21.93 19.22
N THR A 303 -29.91 -21.16 18.18
CA THR A 303 -28.90 -20.29 17.53
C THR A 303 -28.69 -19.02 18.37
N ARG A 304 -27.52 -18.40 18.23
CA ARG A 304 -27.23 -17.11 18.89
C ARG A 304 -28.25 -16.03 18.51
N GLN A 305 -28.70 -16.03 17.26
CA GLN A 305 -29.72 -15.09 16.78
C GLN A 305 -31.06 -15.28 17.51
N GLN A 306 -31.49 -16.51 17.72
CA GLN A 306 -32.71 -16.81 18.47
C GLN A 306 -32.62 -16.34 19.93
N VAL A 307 -31.48 -16.52 20.57
CA VAL A 307 -31.25 -15.97 21.93
C VAL A 307 -31.34 -14.46 21.93
N TYR A 308 -30.65 -13.79 20.96
CA TYR A 308 -30.71 -12.35 20.82
C TYR A 308 -32.12 -11.80 20.62
N ASP A 309 -32.92 -12.39 19.73
CA ASP A 309 -34.29 -11.98 19.44
C ASP A 309 -35.19 -12.14 20.65
N GLN A 310 -35.03 -13.22 21.40
CA GLN A 310 -35.80 -13.44 22.63
C GLN A 310 -35.37 -12.51 23.77
N LEU A 311 -34.10 -12.19 23.92
CA LEU A 311 -33.61 -11.18 24.88
C LEU A 311 -34.16 -9.78 24.55
N CYS A 312 -34.19 -9.43 23.27
CA CYS A 312 -34.81 -8.18 22.81
C CYS A 312 -36.31 -8.15 23.09
N ALA A 313 -37.04 -9.27 22.88
CA ALA A 313 -38.44 -9.37 23.20
C ALA A 313 -38.72 -9.23 24.71
N LEU A 314 -37.90 -9.85 25.56
CA LEU A 314 -37.98 -9.67 27.02
C LEU A 314 -37.72 -8.22 27.44
N ALA A 315 -36.76 -7.55 26.77
CA ALA A 315 -36.45 -6.14 27.04
C ALA A 315 -37.62 -5.20 26.62
N GLN A 316 -38.23 -5.45 25.46
CA GLN A 316 -39.40 -4.70 24.97
C GLN A 316 -40.61 -4.86 25.89
N ASN A 317 -40.77 -6.03 26.49
CA ASN A 317 -41.83 -6.30 27.46
C ASN A 317 -41.49 -5.77 28.88
N GLY A 318 -40.38 -5.10 29.05
CA GLY A 318 -39.99 -4.52 30.34
C GLY A 318 -39.61 -5.57 31.41
N ILE A 319 -39.30 -6.81 31.03
CA ILE A 319 -38.91 -7.89 31.95
C ILE A 319 -37.44 -7.82 32.32
N VAL A 320 -36.64 -7.46 31.35
CA VAL A 320 -35.18 -7.29 31.52
C VAL A 320 -34.69 -5.98 30.93
N LYS A 321 -33.63 -5.45 31.47
CA LYS A 321 -32.76 -4.47 30.79
C LYS A 321 -31.63 -5.26 30.14
N TYR A 322 -31.58 -5.25 28.82
CA TYR A 322 -30.61 -5.98 28.03
C TYR A 322 -29.75 -5.02 27.20
N VAL A 323 -28.44 -5.13 27.31
CA VAL A 323 -27.47 -4.42 26.48
C VAL A 323 -26.73 -5.47 25.67
N PRO A 324 -27.02 -5.57 24.38
CA PRO A 324 -26.39 -6.57 23.53
C PRO A 324 -24.90 -6.32 23.34
N PHE A 325 -24.17 -7.38 23.05
CA PHE A 325 -22.78 -7.34 22.63
C PHE A 325 -22.59 -6.34 21.48
N LYS A 326 -21.74 -5.36 21.68
CA LYS A 326 -21.35 -4.41 20.63
C LYS A 326 -19.84 -4.37 20.55
N LYS A 327 -19.30 -4.71 19.39
CA LYS A 327 -17.95 -4.35 18.99
C LYS A 327 -17.94 -2.90 18.52
N THR A 328 -17.82 -1.97 19.44
CA THR A 328 -17.76 -0.54 19.12
C THR A 328 -16.50 0.05 19.75
N PRO A 329 -15.60 0.64 18.95
CA PRO A 329 -14.49 1.41 19.48
C PRO A 329 -15.00 2.48 20.46
N LEU A 330 -14.19 2.79 21.45
CA LEU A 330 -14.48 3.86 22.41
C LEU A 330 -13.55 5.04 22.15
N LEU A 331 -14.11 6.23 22.24
CA LEU A 331 -13.41 7.49 22.28
C LEU A 331 -13.30 7.94 23.74
N ILE A 332 -12.11 8.22 24.20
CA ILE A 332 -11.84 8.69 25.55
C ILE A 332 -11.14 10.05 25.44
N TYR A 333 -11.65 11.04 26.16
CA TYR A 333 -10.94 12.31 26.31
C TYR A 333 -9.86 12.16 27.37
N THR A 334 -8.60 12.19 27.00
CA THR A 334 -7.43 12.01 27.89
C THR A 334 -7.08 13.27 28.67
N GLN A 335 -7.70 14.39 28.34
CA GLN A 335 -7.62 15.66 29.04
C GLN A 335 -8.93 16.44 28.93
N ALA A 336 -9.10 17.45 29.80
CA ALA A 336 -10.25 18.35 29.67
C ALA A 336 -10.27 19.05 28.31
N ARG A 337 -11.45 19.15 27.68
CA ARG A 337 -11.61 19.82 26.40
C ARG A 337 -11.09 21.24 26.47
N ILE A 338 -10.19 21.59 25.55
CA ILE A 338 -9.74 22.96 25.32
C ILE A 338 -10.50 23.58 24.15
N ASP A 339 -10.40 24.89 24.00
CA ASP A 339 -10.84 25.60 22.81
C ASP A 339 -10.03 25.10 21.60
N SER A 340 -10.71 24.75 20.50
CA SER A 340 -10.09 24.27 19.28
C SER A 340 -9.09 25.26 18.67
N ALA A 341 -9.26 26.57 18.89
CA ALA A 341 -8.32 27.60 18.47
C ALA A 341 -6.98 27.55 19.23
N ARG A 342 -6.95 26.91 20.40
CA ARG A 342 -5.75 26.73 21.24
C ARG A 342 -5.13 25.33 21.09
N LEU A 343 -5.64 24.53 20.17
CA LEU A 343 -5.13 23.18 19.94
C LEU A 343 -3.70 23.23 19.38
N VAL A 344 -2.77 22.61 20.08
CA VAL A 344 -1.34 22.55 19.71
C VAL A 344 -0.97 21.12 19.36
N LEU A 345 -0.51 20.91 18.16
CA LEU A 345 0.07 19.63 17.76
C LEU A 345 1.59 19.69 17.97
N PRO A 346 2.18 18.83 18.79
CA PRO A 346 3.63 18.76 18.93
C PRO A 346 4.31 18.54 17.57
N ARG A 347 5.47 19.19 17.37
CA ARG A 347 6.22 19.11 16.11
C ARG A 347 6.55 17.67 15.73
N GLU A 348 6.89 16.85 16.70
CA GLU A 348 7.18 15.41 16.53
C GLU A 348 5.96 14.61 16.03
N VAL A 349 4.76 15.04 16.40
CA VAL A 349 3.50 14.39 16.01
C VAL A 349 3.09 14.76 14.59
N TYR A 350 3.25 16.02 14.20
CA TYR A 350 2.74 16.48 12.91
C TYR A 350 3.85 16.81 11.92
N GLU A 351 4.69 17.86 12.16
CA GLU A 351 5.64 18.35 11.18
C GLU A 351 6.71 17.34 10.82
N ASP A 352 7.35 16.71 11.79
CA ASP A 352 8.45 15.79 11.57
C ASP A 352 7.95 14.48 10.93
N ARG A 353 6.77 14.01 11.30
CA ARG A 353 6.14 12.85 10.67
C ARG A 353 5.72 13.15 9.24
N ARG A 354 5.11 14.32 9.00
CA ARG A 354 4.74 14.77 7.66
C ARG A 354 5.97 14.92 6.76
N ALA A 355 7.03 15.55 7.24
CA ALA A 355 8.26 15.70 6.47
C ALA A 355 8.88 14.35 6.10
N ARG A 356 8.91 13.37 7.01
CA ARG A 356 9.37 12.02 6.73
C ARG A 356 8.48 11.32 5.69
N TYR A 357 7.17 11.46 5.80
CA TYR A 357 6.23 10.86 4.86
C TYR A 357 6.39 11.48 3.45
N VAL A 358 6.50 12.80 3.36
CA VAL A 358 6.74 13.51 2.09
C VAL A 358 8.04 13.04 1.44
N ARG A 359 9.15 12.98 2.18
CA ARG A 359 10.44 12.49 1.66
C ARG A 359 10.33 11.06 1.08
N ARG A 360 9.58 10.17 1.73
CA ARG A 360 9.35 8.80 1.23
C ARG A 360 8.56 8.79 -0.08
N ILE A 361 7.50 9.58 -0.16
CA ILE A 361 6.70 9.74 -1.39
C ILE A 361 7.56 10.33 -2.52
N GLU A 362 8.34 11.38 -2.24
CA GLU A 362 9.24 12.00 -3.22
C GLU A 362 10.30 11.01 -3.71
N ALA A 363 10.85 10.18 -2.83
CA ALA A 363 11.79 9.13 -3.22
C ALA A 363 11.17 8.12 -4.20
N VAL A 364 9.92 7.68 -3.95
CA VAL A 364 9.19 6.79 -4.87
C VAL A 364 8.94 7.46 -6.22
N LEU A 365 8.50 8.72 -6.22
CA LEU A 365 8.26 9.48 -7.44
C LEU A 365 9.55 9.72 -8.22
N ARG A 366 10.64 10.07 -7.54
CA ARG A 366 11.96 10.19 -8.17
C ARG A 366 12.38 8.88 -8.80
N TYR A 367 12.25 7.75 -8.09
CA TYR A 367 12.58 6.44 -8.63
C TYR A 367 11.74 6.07 -9.87
N ALA A 368 10.44 6.40 -9.86
CA ALA A 368 9.55 6.11 -10.98
C ALA A 368 9.85 6.99 -12.21
N ASN A 369 10.11 8.29 -12.01
CA ASN A 369 10.29 9.27 -13.07
C ASN A 369 11.74 9.37 -13.62
N GLU A 370 12.71 8.80 -12.92
CA GLU A 370 14.10 8.85 -13.34
C GLU A 370 14.33 8.11 -14.67
N THR A 371 15.08 8.68 -15.59
CA THR A 371 15.39 8.11 -16.92
C THR A 371 16.86 7.87 -17.17
N ASP A 372 17.74 8.53 -16.43
CA ASP A 372 19.17 8.52 -16.70
C ASP A 372 19.98 7.67 -15.72
N LEU A 373 19.59 7.71 -14.42
CA LEU A 373 20.31 6.97 -13.38
C LEU A 373 19.93 5.49 -13.38
N CYS A 374 20.88 4.65 -13.03
CA CYS A 374 20.66 3.22 -12.89
C CYS A 374 19.69 2.91 -11.76
N ARG A 375 18.65 2.10 -12.01
CA ARG A 375 17.63 1.72 -11.01
C ARG A 375 18.23 1.08 -9.76
N SER A 376 19.22 0.22 -9.94
CA SER A 376 19.92 -0.42 -8.83
C SER A 376 20.69 0.59 -8.00
N GLN A 377 21.41 1.54 -8.64
CA GLN A 377 22.12 2.61 -7.92
C GLN A 377 21.17 3.48 -7.11
N LEU A 378 20.02 3.87 -7.68
CA LEU A 378 19.01 4.67 -6.96
C LEU A 378 18.51 3.97 -5.69
N LEU A 379 18.31 2.66 -5.75
CA LEU A 379 17.89 1.88 -4.55
C LEU A 379 19.04 1.77 -3.56
N LEU A 380 20.27 1.49 -4.01
CA LEU A 380 21.44 1.41 -3.14
C LEU A 380 21.71 2.74 -2.44
N ASP A 381 21.69 3.85 -3.17
CA ASP A 381 21.83 5.21 -2.61
C ASP A 381 20.76 5.50 -1.54
N TYR A 382 19.52 5.10 -1.78
CA TYR A 382 18.44 5.27 -0.81
C TYR A 382 18.71 4.54 0.51
N PHE A 383 19.33 3.36 0.46
CA PHE A 383 19.74 2.60 1.64
C PHE A 383 21.14 2.98 2.18
N GLY A 384 21.73 4.05 1.66
CA GLY A 384 23.03 4.56 2.11
C GLY A 384 24.20 3.71 1.65
N GLU A 385 24.07 2.96 0.55
CA GLU A 385 25.12 2.21 -0.08
C GLU A 385 25.51 2.85 -1.40
N THR A 386 26.71 3.44 -1.49
CA THR A 386 27.20 4.06 -2.71
C THR A 386 27.74 2.99 -3.67
N SER A 387 27.18 2.90 -4.86
CA SER A 387 27.67 2.02 -5.91
C SER A 387 28.31 2.82 -7.04
N ALA A 388 29.58 2.52 -7.35
CA ALA A 388 30.29 3.14 -8.47
C ALA A 388 29.86 2.57 -9.83
N HIS A 389 29.17 1.42 -9.86
CA HIS A 389 28.89 0.68 -11.09
C HIS A 389 27.40 0.64 -11.40
N ARG A 390 27.09 0.91 -12.67
CA ARG A 390 25.74 0.68 -13.20
C ARG A 390 25.48 -0.82 -13.32
N CYS A 391 24.27 -1.28 -13.02
CA CYS A 391 23.94 -2.71 -13.07
C CYS A 391 23.96 -3.32 -14.48
N GLY A 392 23.91 -2.51 -15.54
CA GLY A 392 23.97 -2.93 -16.94
C GLY A 392 22.72 -3.65 -17.47
N GLN A 393 21.72 -3.93 -16.64
CA GLN A 393 20.56 -4.76 -16.99
C GLN A 393 19.19 -4.09 -16.75
N CYS A 394 19.09 -2.99 -16.01
CA CYS A 394 17.84 -2.27 -15.83
C CYS A 394 17.43 -1.50 -17.09
N ASP A 395 16.20 -1.03 -17.13
CA ASP A 395 15.62 -0.27 -18.25
C ASP A 395 16.50 0.92 -18.66
N THR A 396 16.96 1.73 -17.73
CA THR A 396 17.82 2.91 -18.01
C THR A 396 19.20 2.52 -18.54
N CYS A 397 19.81 1.46 -18.00
CA CYS A 397 21.12 0.97 -18.50
C CYS A 397 21.02 0.42 -19.92
N ILE A 398 19.94 -0.29 -20.24
CA ILE A 398 19.69 -0.82 -21.58
C ILE A 398 19.42 0.33 -22.56
N ALA A 399 18.61 1.31 -22.18
CA ALA A 399 18.31 2.48 -23.00
C ALA A 399 19.56 3.30 -23.30
N GLN A 400 20.41 3.54 -22.30
CA GLN A 400 21.67 4.26 -22.48
C GLN A 400 22.62 3.52 -23.45
N ARG A 401 22.80 2.20 -23.26
CA ARG A 401 23.64 1.39 -24.16
C ARG A 401 23.14 1.44 -25.60
N SER A 402 21.83 1.36 -25.80
CA SER A 402 21.23 1.49 -27.13
C SER A 402 21.45 2.87 -27.74
N SER A 403 21.39 3.93 -26.93
CA SER A 403 21.66 5.30 -27.36
C SER A 403 23.14 5.50 -27.72
N GLU A 404 24.05 5.00 -26.89
CA GLU A 404 25.50 5.05 -27.16
C GLU A 404 25.88 4.30 -28.43
N LEU A 405 25.30 3.12 -28.69
CA LEU A 405 25.51 2.36 -29.94
C LEU A 405 25.00 3.16 -31.14
N LYS A 406 23.81 3.76 -31.07
CA LYS A 406 23.28 4.62 -32.14
C LYS A 406 24.18 5.83 -32.40
N MET A 407 24.67 6.49 -31.34
CA MET A 407 25.61 7.62 -31.49
C MET A 407 26.94 7.21 -32.14
N LYS A 408 27.50 6.07 -31.76
CA LYS A 408 28.73 5.54 -32.41
C LYS A 408 28.49 5.22 -33.87
N GLN A 409 27.40 4.51 -34.19
CA GLN A 409 27.03 4.20 -35.57
C GLN A 409 26.81 5.48 -36.39
N PHE A 410 26.14 6.48 -35.81
CA PHE A 410 25.94 7.77 -36.46
C PHE A 410 27.25 8.48 -36.74
N ALA A 411 28.18 8.53 -35.78
CA ALA A 411 29.52 9.14 -35.95
C ALA A 411 30.36 8.40 -36.98
N GLU A 412 30.32 7.05 -37.04
CA GLU A 412 30.95 6.25 -38.06
C GLU A 412 30.43 6.59 -39.47
N ILE A 413 29.09 6.67 -39.62
CA ILE A 413 28.48 7.03 -40.92
C ILE A 413 28.80 8.48 -41.26
N GLU A 414 28.80 9.42 -40.33
CA GLU A 414 29.21 10.83 -40.55
C GLU A 414 30.64 10.90 -41.07
N GLN A 415 31.56 10.12 -40.46
CA GLN A 415 32.94 10.07 -40.89
C GLN A 415 33.09 9.49 -42.32
N LEU A 416 32.37 8.39 -42.61
CA LEU A 416 32.37 7.78 -43.96
C LEU A 416 31.81 8.76 -45.00
N VAL A 417 30.68 9.38 -44.75
CA VAL A 417 30.07 10.38 -45.62
C VAL A 417 31.03 11.55 -45.88
N THR A 418 31.62 12.07 -44.81
CA THR A 418 32.53 13.22 -44.93
C THR A 418 33.76 12.86 -45.73
N THR A 419 34.36 11.68 -45.53
CA THR A 419 35.52 11.18 -46.27
C THR A 419 35.20 11.07 -47.74
N GLU A 420 34.05 10.50 -48.11
CA GLU A 420 33.63 10.36 -49.51
C GLU A 420 33.39 11.72 -50.19
N LEU A 421 32.76 12.67 -49.48
CA LEU A 421 32.48 13.98 -50.01
C LEU A 421 33.72 14.91 -50.11
N VAL A 422 34.75 14.67 -49.29
CA VAL A 422 36.02 15.37 -49.39
C VAL A 422 36.79 14.93 -50.65
N ALA A 423 36.66 13.65 -51.03
CA ALA A 423 37.27 13.13 -52.24
C ALA A 423 36.67 13.71 -53.53
N GLU A 424 35.35 13.72 -53.65
CA GLU A 424 34.63 14.31 -54.77
C GLU A 424 33.15 14.60 -54.42
N PRO A 425 32.53 15.61 -55.04
CA PRO A 425 31.06 15.86 -54.91
C PRO A 425 30.26 14.73 -55.55
N GLN A 426 29.36 14.11 -54.74
CA GLN A 426 28.58 12.93 -55.16
C GLN A 426 27.07 13.16 -54.97
N PRO A 427 26.22 12.54 -55.81
CA PRO A 427 24.79 12.55 -55.60
C PRO A 427 24.39 11.62 -54.46
N VAL A 428 23.25 11.91 -53.80
CA VAL A 428 22.77 11.17 -52.62
C VAL A 428 22.71 9.66 -52.86
N TYR A 429 22.16 9.23 -54.02
CA TYR A 429 22.04 7.80 -54.32
C TYR A 429 23.39 7.07 -54.41
N ALA A 430 24.43 7.74 -54.90
CA ALA A 430 25.78 7.14 -54.97
C ALA A 430 26.40 6.96 -53.61
N LEU A 431 26.23 7.92 -52.71
CA LEU A 431 26.69 7.81 -51.33
C LEU A 431 25.98 6.68 -50.57
N VAL A 432 24.65 6.57 -50.72
CA VAL A 432 23.86 5.50 -50.11
C VAL A 432 24.32 4.12 -50.55
N HIS A 433 24.60 3.95 -51.85
CA HIS A 433 25.12 2.65 -52.37
C HIS A 433 26.56 2.36 -52.04
N LYS A 434 27.39 3.39 -51.81
CA LYS A 434 28.82 3.23 -51.56
C LYS A 434 29.12 2.95 -50.09
N ILE A 435 28.30 3.47 -49.20
CA ILE A 435 28.42 3.28 -47.76
C ILE A 435 27.68 1.98 -47.38
N ASP A 436 28.43 0.97 -46.97
CA ASP A 436 27.87 -0.33 -46.51
C ASP A 436 27.21 -0.18 -45.13
N ARG A 437 26.08 0.53 -45.09
CA ARG A 437 25.25 0.77 -43.91
C ARG A 437 23.76 0.86 -44.36
N PRO A 438 22.79 0.66 -43.45
CA PRO A 438 21.37 0.78 -43.79
C PRO A 438 21.03 2.14 -44.39
N GLU A 439 20.33 2.16 -45.52
CA GLU A 439 19.95 3.37 -46.26
C GLU A 439 19.30 4.43 -45.35
N ALA A 440 18.39 3.99 -44.43
CA ALA A 440 17.71 4.88 -43.53
C ALA A 440 18.67 5.64 -42.60
N ASP A 441 19.72 4.98 -42.11
CA ASP A 441 20.72 5.57 -41.22
C ASP A 441 21.60 6.56 -41.96
N VAL A 442 22.05 6.20 -43.20
CA VAL A 442 22.83 7.10 -44.07
C VAL A 442 22.03 8.35 -44.42
N MET A 443 20.76 8.18 -44.81
CA MET A 443 19.86 9.30 -45.09
C MET A 443 19.62 10.21 -43.88
N GLN A 444 19.56 9.64 -42.68
CA GLN A 444 19.43 10.42 -41.44
C GLN A 444 20.66 11.28 -41.18
N VAL A 445 21.85 10.73 -41.38
CA VAL A 445 23.13 11.45 -41.23
C VAL A 445 23.26 12.56 -42.27
N LEU A 446 22.94 12.29 -43.55
CA LEU A 446 22.99 13.28 -44.63
C LEU A 446 22.04 14.48 -44.34
N ARG A 447 20.82 14.24 -43.88
CA ARG A 447 19.90 15.31 -43.47
C ARG A 447 20.46 16.13 -42.30
N HIS A 448 21.01 15.49 -41.28
CA HIS A 448 21.63 16.18 -40.15
C HIS A 448 22.81 17.05 -40.59
N LEU A 449 23.68 16.57 -41.49
CA LEU A 449 24.81 17.34 -41.99
C LEU A 449 24.39 18.53 -42.86
N LEU A 450 23.32 18.38 -43.65
CA LEU A 450 22.70 19.48 -44.38
C LEU A 450 22.11 20.52 -43.45
N ASP A 451 21.32 20.11 -42.43
CA ASP A 451 20.72 20.98 -41.45
C ASP A 451 21.76 21.76 -40.62
N GLN A 452 22.87 21.11 -40.31
CA GLN A 452 24.02 21.76 -39.65
C GLN A 452 24.89 22.58 -40.60
N GLN A 453 24.56 22.63 -41.91
CA GLN A 453 25.36 23.32 -42.94
C GLN A 453 26.80 22.86 -43.02
N LYS A 454 27.10 21.63 -42.63
CA LYS A 454 28.42 21.00 -42.80
C LYS A 454 28.66 20.52 -44.24
N ILE A 455 27.59 20.16 -44.93
CA ILE A 455 27.59 19.82 -46.35
C ILE A 455 26.52 20.70 -47.08
N GLU A 456 26.72 20.89 -48.34
CA GLU A 456 25.81 21.66 -49.22
C GLU A 456 25.49 20.88 -50.50
N GLN A 457 24.34 21.17 -51.08
CA GLN A 457 23.89 20.60 -52.35
C GLN A 457 24.02 21.63 -53.48
N ASN A 458 24.77 21.29 -54.51
CA ASN A 458 24.93 22.17 -55.66
C ASN A 458 23.77 22.10 -56.65
N ALA A 459 23.77 22.96 -57.68
CA ALA A 459 22.75 23.01 -58.73
C ALA A 459 22.59 21.71 -59.55
N GLN A 460 23.59 20.80 -59.47
CA GLN A 460 23.60 19.49 -60.13
C GLN A 460 23.11 18.37 -59.20
N MET A 461 22.50 18.71 -58.05
CA MET A 461 22.03 17.78 -57.01
C MET A 461 23.13 16.91 -56.39
N LYS A 462 24.42 17.35 -56.47
CA LYS A 462 25.53 16.70 -55.80
C LYS A 462 25.80 17.34 -54.43
N LEU A 463 26.11 16.52 -53.44
CA LEU A 463 26.53 16.95 -52.11
C LEU A 463 28.06 17.18 -52.11
N SER A 464 28.49 18.23 -51.40
CA SER A 464 29.90 18.55 -51.14
C SER A 464 30.06 19.07 -49.71
N VAL A 465 31.26 18.90 -49.15
CA VAL A 465 31.59 19.50 -47.84
C VAL A 465 31.69 21.01 -48.03
N LYS A 466 31.02 21.75 -47.14
CA LYS A 466 31.10 23.22 -47.14
C LYS A 466 32.51 23.63 -46.64
N ARG A 467 33.21 24.42 -47.42
CA ARG A 467 34.57 24.95 -47.08
C ARG A 467 34.46 26.09 -46.08
#